data_ebd753ece2f743b3726f56c3545b3ab4
#
_entry.id   ebd753ece2f743b3726f56c3545b3ab4
#
_cell.length_a   1.000
_cell.length_b   1.000
_cell.length_c   1.000
_cell.angle_alpha   90.00
_cell.angle_beta   90.00
_cell.angle_gamma   90.00
#
_symmetry.space_group_name_H-M   'P 1'
#
loop_
_entity.id
_entity.type
_entity.pdbx_description
1 polymer ?
#
loop_
_entity_poly.entity_id
_entity_poly.type
_entity_poly.pdbx_seq_one_letter_code
_entity_poly.pdbx_strand_id
1 'polypeptide(L)'
;MCKVGLPERLNAVTVFVDRHLQEGRADKAAILYGDQTITYRDLYDRVNRAGNALLGLGIRMEERVAIIMPDCPECVYAFFGAIKIGAVAIPINTLLMPADYEYLLNDSRAQVLVIHSSLLDHIEPIRSKLRYVKHVIIAGDANESDLSLKELMVSASAELEPADTSKDDSAFWLYSSGTTGFPKGTIHLQHDMIVEADLYGKNTIGLVESDVSFSVAKLFFAYGLGNGLYFSLYLGATTVLLPDRPVPQKVYEVIDRYQPTVFYGVPTSYAALLHLAEKEERKSLGKVRMCVSAGEPLPKPIYEKWLERFGVEILDGIGSTEILHIFISNRPGKAKPGSTGQIVPGYEAKIIDDDGRELGVDEVGTLLIKGDSIANGYWNKHEQTKDTFRGEWINTHDKFSIDEDGYFWYAGRTDDMMKVGGQAVWPADVESILASHEAVLESGVVGVPDKQGLIKPRAYVVLKDKQAASEDLAKELQTFVKTNTQPHKYPRTVIFVDELPKTATGKIQRYKLRQRT
;
A
#
# COMPACT_ATOMS: atom_id res chain seq x y z
N MET A 1 -26.38 -0.34 -4.60
CA MET A 1 -25.01 -0.86 -4.72
C MET A 1 -24.77 -1.30 -6.15
N CYS A 2 -23.70 -0.83 -6.79
CA CYS A 2 -23.23 -1.38 -8.05
C CYS A 2 -22.45 -2.65 -7.70
N LYS A 3 -23.09 -3.83 -7.77
CA LYS A 3 -22.40 -5.11 -7.53
C LYS A 3 -21.70 -5.53 -8.80
N VAL A 4 -20.43 -5.89 -8.69
CA VAL A 4 -19.72 -6.56 -9.78
C VAL A 4 -20.32 -7.96 -9.91
N GLY A 5 -20.96 -8.25 -11.07
CA GLY A 5 -21.59 -9.55 -11.31
C GLY A 5 -20.54 -10.64 -11.51
N LEU A 6 -20.26 -11.42 -10.49
CA LEU A 6 -19.25 -12.48 -10.50
C LEU A 6 -19.90 -13.87 -10.41
N PRO A 7 -19.38 -14.89 -11.13
CA PRO A 7 -19.87 -16.24 -11.02
C PRO A 7 -19.51 -16.86 -9.66
N GLU A 8 -20.29 -17.84 -9.19
CA GLU A 8 -20.03 -18.55 -7.93
C GLU A 8 -18.73 -19.36 -7.97
N ARG A 9 -18.42 -19.96 -9.14
CA ARG A 9 -17.14 -20.65 -9.37
C ARG A 9 -16.21 -19.67 -10.08
N LEU A 10 -15.12 -19.32 -9.38
CA LEU A 10 -14.19 -18.28 -9.81
C LEU A 10 -12.80 -18.59 -9.28
N ASN A 11 -11.83 -18.63 -10.18
CA ASN A 11 -10.42 -18.51 -9.84
C ASN A 11 -9.93 -17.16 -10.36
N ALA A 12 -9.43 -16.31 -9.49
CA ALA A 12 -9.04 -14.93 -9.86
C ALA A 12 -8.04 -14.90 -11.03
N VAL A 13 -7.17 -15.90 -11.15
CA VAL A 13 -6.15 -15.96 -12.21
C VAL A 13 -6.76 -16.00 -13.60
N THR A 14 -7.95 -16.59 -13.75
CA THR A 14 -8.66 -16.61 -15.04
C THR A 14 -8.96 -15.21 -15.55
N VAL A 15 -9.17 -14.26 -14.64
CA VAL A 15 -9.47 -12.85 -14.96
C VAL A 15 -8.20 -12.02 -15.20
N PHE A 16 -7.15 -12.25 -14.40
CA PHE A 16 -5.94 -11.42 -14.46
C PHE A 16 -4.90 -11.93 -15.46
N VAL A 17 -4.94 -13.21 -15.83
CA VAL A 17 -3.93 -13.85 -16.68
C VAL A 17 -4.56 -14.55 -17.88
N ASP A 18 -5.42 -15.55 -17.64
CA ASP A 18 -5.81 -16.52 -18.68
C ASP A 18 -6.63 -15.89 -19.81
N ARG A 19 -7.61 -15.03 -19.49
CA ARG A 19 -8.51 -14.44 -20.48
C ARG A 19 -7.82 -13.62 -21.56
N HIS A 20 -6.64 -13.06 -21.25
CA HIS A 20 -5.93 -12.18 -22.18
C HIS A 20 -5.48 -12.91 -23.46
N LEU A 21 -5.24 -14.23 -23.36
CA LEU A 21 -4.91 -15.03 -24.54
C LEU A 21 -6.13 -15.17 -25.47
N GLN A 22 -7.32 -15.34 -24.89
CA GLN A 22 -8.58 -15.47 -25.63
C GLN A 22 -9.06 -14.11 -26.19
N GLU A 23 -8.75 -13.03 -25.50
CA GLU A 23 -9.11 -11.67 -25.88
C GLU A 23 -8.08 -10.98 -26.81
N GLY A 24 -7.12 -11.74 -27.35
CA GLY A 24 -6.19 -11.28 -28.39
C GLY A 24 -5.00 -10.43 -27.88
N ARG A 25 -4.70 -10.47 -26.56
CA ARG A 25 -3.59 -9.70 -25.97
C ARG A 25 -2.33 -10.54 -25.75
N ALA A 26 -2.24 -11.74 -26.30
CA ALA A 26 -1.14 -12.67 -26.07
C ALA A 26 0.24 -12.01 -26.23
N ASP A 27 0.44 -11.25 -27.30
CA ASP A 27 1.73 -10.64 -27.65
C ASP A 27 1.94 -9.23 -27.07
N LYS A 28 0.95 -8.72 -26.32
CA LYS A 28 1.04 -7.42 -25.65
C LYS A 28 1.90 -7.52 -24.40
N ALA A 29 2.69 -6.47 -24.13
CA ALA A 29 3.46 -6.37 -22.88
C ALA A 29 2.51 -6.32 -21.67
N ALA A 30 2.68 -7.25 -20.75
CA ALA A 30 2.04 -7.27 -19.44
C ALA A 30 2.94 -6.61 -18.39
N ILE A 31 4.25 -6.94 -18.41
CA ILE A 31 5.23 -6.46 -17.42
C ILE A 31 6.49 -5.95 -18.12
N LEU A 32 6.97 -4.79 -17.69
CA LEU A 32 8.28 -4.24 -18.04
C LEU A 32 9.20 -4.33 -16.81
N TYR A 33 10.37 -4.95 -16.96
CA TYR A 33 11.32 -5.19 -15.88
C TYR A 33 12.76 -5.19 -16.39
N GLY A 34 13.58 -4.24 -15.97
CA GLY A 34 14.94 -4.09 -16.50
C GLY A 34 14.91 -3.99 -18.04
N ASP A 35 15.66 -4.83 -18.74
CA ASP A 35 15.64 -4.93 -20.21
C ASP A 35 14.60 -5.93 -20.74
N GLN A 36 13.83 -6.55 -19.84
CA GLN A 36 12.87 -7.58 -20.21
C GLN A 36 11.48 -6.98 -20.46
N THR A 37 10.84 -7.46 -21.51
CA THR A 37 9.41 -7.29 -21.77
C THR A 37 8.75 -8.65 -21.66
N ILE A 38 7.85 -8.81 -20.70
CA ILE A 38 7.08 -10.03 -20.49
C ILE A 38 5.70 -9.82 -21.09
N THR A 39 5.35 -10.60 -22.09
CA THR A 39 4.05 -10.57 -22.74
C THR A 39 2.99 -11.26 -21.87
N TYR A 40 1.69 -11.09 -22.19
CA TYR A 40 0.64 -11.84 -21.53
C TYR A 40 0.76 -13.34 -21.76
N ARG A 41 1.27 -13.79 -22.91
CA ARG A 41 1.61 -15.19 -23.17
C ARG A 41 2.73 -15.68 -22.25
N ASP A 42 3.81 -14.93 -22.17
CA ASP A 42 4.91 -15.29 -21.25
C ASP A 42 4.43 -15.37 -19.81
N LEU A 43 3.56 -14.41 -19.39
CA LEU A 43 2.99 -14.40 -18.05
C LEU A 43 2.13 -15.65 -17.81
N TYR A 44 1.24 -15.98 -18.75
CA TYR A 44 0.41 -17.20 -18.70
C TYR A 44 1.27 -18.46 -18.55
N ASP A 45 2.26 -18.65 -19.45
CA ASP A 45 3.11 -19.82 -19.44
C ASP A 45 3.92 -19.95 -18.13
N ARG A 46 4.44 -18.82 -17.62
CA ARG A 46 5.24 -18.78 -16.38
C ARG A 46 4.39 -19.00 -15.12
N VAL A 47 3.18 -18.44 -15.07
CA VAL A 47 2.22 -18.68 -13.98
C VAL A 47 1.81 -20.15 -13.93
N ASN A 48 1.53 -20.78 -15.08
CA ASN A 48 1.21 -22.20 -15.16
C ASN A 48 2.36 -23.08 -14.69
N ARG A 49 3.59 -22.79 -15.12
CA ARG A 49 4.78 -23.52 -14.68
C ARG A 49 5.02 -23.36 -13.17
N ALA A 50 4.82 -22.17 -12.61
CA ALA A 50 4.94 -21.95 -11.17
C ALA A 50 3.87 -22.73 -10.39
N GLY A 51 2.62 -22.73 -10.86
CA GLY A 51 1.55 -23.52 -10.27
C GLY A 51 1.82 -25.02 -10.34
N ASN A 52 2.23 -25.54 -11.49
CA ASN A 52 2.61 -26.95 -11.66
C ASN A 52 3.83 -27.36 -10.80
N ALA A 53 4.80 -26.47 -10.64
CA ALA A 53 5.94 -26.69 -9.76
C ALA A 53 5.50 -26.88 -8.29
N LEU A 54 4.56 -26.02 -7.83
CA LEU A 54 3.97 -26.16 -6.49
C LEU A 54 3.16 -27.45 -6.33
N LEU A 55 2.35 -27.83 -7.33
CA LEU A 55 1.62 -29.11 -7.34
C LEU A 55 2.60 -30.31 -7.30
N GLY A 56 3.71 -30.24 -8.03
CA GLY A 56 4.76 -31.26 -8.02
C GLY A 56 5.43 -31.45 -6.65
N LEU A 57 5.44 -30.40 -5.81
CA LEU A 57 5.88 -30.46 -4.42
C LEU A 57 4.77 -30.91 -3.44
N GLY A 58 3.59 -31.27 -3.95
CA GLY A 58 2.46 -31.76 -3.17
C GLY A 58 1.62 -30.68 -2.50
N ILE A 59 1.74 -29.43 -2.93
CA ILE A 59 0.91 -28.32 -2.41
C ILE A 59 -0.52 -28.47 -2.93
N ARG A 60 -1.47 -28.31 -2.03
CA ARG A 60 -2.91 -28.48 -2.27
C ARG A 60 -3.67 -27.18 -2.08
N MET A 61 -4.94 -27.20 -2.48
CA MET A 61 -5.89 -26.12 -2.21
C MET A 61 -5.86 -25.73 -0.72
N GLU A 62 -6.00 -24.43 -0.45
CA GLU A 62 -5.96 -23.80 0.89
C GLU A 62 -4.61 -23.88 1.64
N GLU A 63 -3.61 -24.59 1.14
CA GLU A 63 -2.28 -24.53 1.73
C GLU A 63 -1.60 -23.19 1.41
N ARG A 64 -0.82 -22.69 2.35
CA ARG A 64 -0.22 -21.33 2.26
C ARG A 64 1.17 -21.41 1.66
N VAL A 65 1.40 -20.49 0.69
CA VAL A 65 2.69 -20.25 0.02
C VAL A 65 3.17 -18.85 0.39
N ALA A 66 4.17 -18.76 1.25
CA ALA A 66 4.82 -17.50 1.62
C ALA A 66 5.78 -17.07 0.51
N ILE A 67 5.76 -15.76 0.18
CA ILE A 67 6.55 -15.17 -0.90
C ILE A 67 7.34 -14.00 -0.34
N ILE A 68 8.67 -14.13 -0.24
CA ILE A 68 9.58 -13.08 0.24
C ILE A 68 10.49 -12.67 -0.91
N MET A 69 10.00 -11.78 -1.76
CA MET A 69 10.70 -11.36 -2.97
C MET A 69 10.57 -9.86 -3.23
N PRO A 70 11.59 -9.21 -3.85
CA PRO A 70 11.43 -7.88 -4.41
C PRO A 70 10.38 -7.89 -5.53
N ASP A 71 10.00 -6.69 -6.01
CA ASP A 71 9.11 -6.56 -7.17
C ASP A 71 9.80 -7.03 -8.43
N CYS A 72 9.64 -8.30 -8.76
CA CYS A 72 10.22 -8.97 -9.92
C CYS A 72 9.17 -9.90 -10.57
N PRO A 73 9.37 -10.32 -11.82
CA PRO A 73 8.44 -11.20 -12.51
C PRO A 73 8.20 -12.53 -11.78
N GLU A 74 9.23 -13.10 -11.16
CA GLU A 74 9.15 -14.36 -10.40
C GLU A 74 8.19 -14.24 -9.21
N CYS A 75 8.12 -13.05 -8.58
CA CYS A 75 7.14 -12.75 -7.52
C CYS A 75 5.71 -12.89 -8.06
N VAL A 76 5.46 -12.35 -9.24
CA VAL A 76 4.16 -12.42 -9.92
C VAL A 76 3.79 -13.85 -10.30
N TYR A 77 4.77 -14.62 -10.82
CA TYR A 77 4.57 -16.02 -11.19
C TYR A 77 4.23 -16.88 -9.98
N ALA A 78 4.95 -16.71 -8.86
CA ALA A 78 4.70 -17.43 -7.62
C ALA A 78 3.33 -17.05 -7.02
N PHE A 79 2.98 -15.75 -7.04
CA PHE A 79 1.70 -15.24 -6.52
C PHE A 79 0.51 -15.83 -7.27
N PHE A 80 0.45 -15.64 -8.58
CA PHE A 80 -0.65 -16.15 -9.38
C PHE A 80 -0.61 -17.67 -9.56
N GLY A 81 0.58 -18.28 -9.60
CA GLY A 81 0.72 -19.73 -9.65
C GLY A 81 0.13 -20.41 -8.43
N ALA A 82 0.34 -19.85 -7.23
CA ALA A 82 -0.29 -20.34 -6.00
C ALA A 82 -1.82 -20.20 -6.04
N ILE A 83 -2.33 -19.01 -6.42
CA ILE A 83 -3.78 -18.77 -6.51
C ILE A 83 -4.42 -19.70 -7.56
N LYS A 84 -3.76 -19.93 -8.70
CA LYS A 84 -4.30 -20.76 -9.78
C LYS A 84 -4.57 -22.19 -9.36
N ILE A 85 -3.74 -22.76 -8.49
CA ILE A 85 -3.93 -24.10 -7.94
C ILE A 85 -4.84 -24.13 -6.69
N GLY A 86 -5.46 -22.99 -6.33
CA GLY A 86 -6.31 -22.85 -5.14
C GLY A 86 -5.54 -22.77 -3.83
N ALA A 87 -4.22 -22.66 -3.86
CA ALA A 87 -3.41 -22.36 -2.68
C ALA A 87 -3.47 -20.87 -2.34
N VAL A 88 -3.12 -20.52 -1.10
CA VAL A 88 -3.20 -19.16 -0.57
C VAL A 88 -1.82 -18.49 -0.67
N ALA A 89 -1.69 -17.48 -1.50
CA ALA A 89 -0.46 -16.70 -1.65
C ALA A 89 -0.29 -15.69 -0.50
N ILE A 90 0.90 -15.60 0.08
CA ILE A 90 1.20 -14.66 1.17
C ILE A 90 2.45 -13.86 0.81
N PRO A 91 2.32 -12.74 0.09
CA PRO A 91 3.45 -11.84 -0.13
C PRO A 91 3.84 -11.18 1.20
N ILE A 92 5.12 -11.27 1.54
CA ILE A 92 5.67 -10.79 2.80
C ILE A 92 6.69 -9.68 2.55
N ASN A 93 6.65 -8.65 3.39
CA ASN A 93 7.56 -7.52 3.35
C ASN A 93 9.03 -7.96 3.40
N THR A 94 9.83 -7.49 2.44
CA THR A 94 11.25 -7.83 2.30
C THR A 94 12.19 -7.04 3.22
N LEU A 95 11.67 -6.11 4.01
CA LEU A 95 12.45 -5.20 4.87
C LEU A 95 12.35 -5.57 6.36
N LEU A 96 11.93 -6.78 6.66
CA LEU A 96 11.75 -7.26 8.03
C LEU A 96 13.03 -7.90 8.59
N MET A 97 13.08 -8.03 9.92
CA MET A 97 14.16 -8.72 10.60
C MET A 97 13.88 -10.22 10.72
N PRO A 98 14.89 -11.07 10.94
CA PRO A 98 14.71 -12.52 11.06
C PRO A 98 13.60 -12.95 12.05
N ALA A 99 13.49 -12.30 13.20
CA ALA A 99 12.46 -12.60 14.20
C ALA A 99 11.03 -12.34 13.68
N ASP A 100 10.85 -11.33 12.83
CA ASP A 100 9.55 -11.05 12.21
C ASP A 100 9.19 -12.15 11.20
N TYR A 101 10.15 -12.60 10.40
CA TYR A 101 9.95 -13.71 9.46
C TYR A 101 9.62 -15.02 10.20
N GLU A 102 10.30 -15.33 11.31
CA GLU A 102 9.99 -16.48 12.15
C GLU A 102 8.53 -16.44 12.60
N TYR A 103 8.09 -15.27 13.08
CA TYR A 103 6.70 -15.08 13.48
C TYR A 103 5.73 -15.30 12.31
N LEU A 104 5.91 -14.59 11.19
CA LEU A 104 4.98 -14.62 10.06
C LEU A 104 4.86 -16.00 9.41
N LEU A 105 5.97 -16.70 9.23
CA LEU A 105 6.01 -18.03 8.64
C LEU A 105 5.36 -19.09 9.55
N ASN A 106 5.53 -18.96 10.88
CA ASN A 106 4.89 -19.85 11.83
C ASN A 106 3.41 -19.50 12.07
N ASP A 107 3.04 -18.22 12.12
CA ASP A 107 1.65 -17.77 12.27
C ASP A 107 0.81 -18.18 11.06
N SER A 108 1.30 -17.95 9.85
CA SER A 108 0.63 -18.32 8.61
C SER A 108 0.54 -19.84 8.39
N ARG A 109 1.37 -20.62 9.06
CA ARG A 109 1.55 -22.05 8.80
C ARG A 109 1.86 -22.35 7.32
N ALA A 110 2.65 -21.50 6.68
CA ALA A 110 3.03 -21.67 5.29
C ALA A 110 3.79 -22.99 5.09
N GLN A 111 3.39 -23.76 4.06
CA GLN A 111 4.02 -25.04 3.74
C GLN A 111 5.23 -24.85 2.82
N VAL A 112 5.20 -23.80 2.01
CA VAL A 112 6.28 -23.40 1.12
C VAL A 112 6.68 -21.97 1.40
N LEU A 113 7.98 -21.72 1.37
CA LEU A 113 8.58 -20.41 1.30
C LEU A 113 9.25 -20.26 -0.08
N VAL A 114 8.78 -19.31 -0.89
CA VAL A 114 9.46 -18.86 -2.10
C VAL A 114 10.20 -17.57 -1.74
N ILE A 115 11.53 -17.58 -1.86
CA ILE A 115 12.37 -16.48 -1.42
C ILE A 115 13.40 -16.09 -2.48
N HIS A 116 13.68 -14.79 -2.62
CA HIS A 116 14.78 -14.33 -3.46
C HIS A 116 16.13 -14.57 -2.78
N SER A 117 17.14 -14.99 -3.55
CA SER A 117 18.48 -15.34 -3.03
C SER A 117 19.12 -14.23 -2.18
N SER A 118 18.90 -12.96 -2.56
CA SER A 118 19.41 -11.80 -1.81
C SER A 118 18.85 -11.64 -0.38
N LEU A 119 17.84 -12.43 0.01
CA LEU A 119 17.17 -12.35 1.32
C LEU A 119 17.40 -13.62 2.17
N LEU A 120 18.18 -14.57 1.67
CA LEU A 120 18.45 -15.84 2.38
C LEU A 120 19.10 -15.63 3.75
N ASP A 121 20.00 -14.67 3.88
CA ASP A 121 20.69 -14.33 5.13
C ASP A 121 19.73 -13.96 6.27
N HIS A 122 18.50 -13.53 5.94
CA HIS A 122 17.48 -13.26 6.94
C HIS A 122 16.73 -14.54 7.39
N ILE A 123 16.75 -15.60 6.60
CA ILE A 123 16.03 -16.85 6.86
C ILE A 123 16.95 -17.93 7.48
N GLU A 124 18.21 -17.99 7.08
CA GLU A 124 19.15 -19.00 7.59
C GLU A 124 19.21 -19.07 9.13
N PRO A 125 19.26 -17.93 9.87
CA PRO A 125 19.32 -17.97 11.33
C PRO A 125 18.07 -18.56 12.00
N ILE A 126 16.94 -18.57 11.30
CA ILE A 126 15.64 -19.02 11.83
C ILE A 126 15.14 -20.32 11.20
N ARG A 127 15.86 -20.86 10.20
CA ARG A 127 15.41 -22.02 9.40
C ARG A 127 15.00 -23.22 10.25
N SER A 128 15.76 -23.54 11.28
CA SER A 128 15.44 -24.63 12.21
C SER A 128 14.23 -24.38 13.13
N LYS A 129 13.74 -23.14 13.18
CA LYS A 129 12.57 -22.73 13.98
C LYS A 129 11.28 -22.68 13.18
N LEU A 130 11.35 -22.88 11.85
CA LEU A 130 10.19 -22.86 10.97
C LEU A 130 9.43 -24.20 11.08
N ARG A 131 8.29 -24.19 11.79
CA ARG A 131 7.57 -25.39 12.19
C ARG A 131 6.79 -26.05 11.07
N TYR A 132 6.36 -25.28 10.07
CA TYR A 132 5.41 -25.73 9.05
C TYR A 132 6.00 -25.72 7.64
N VAL A 133 7.06 -24.96 7.38
CA VAL A 133 7.71 -24.86 6.07
C VAL A 133 8.39 -26.19 5.74
N LYS A 134 7.89 -26.85 4.70
CA LYS A 134 8.42 -28.12 4.18
C LYS A 134 9.44 -27.91 3.08
N HIS A 135 9.21 -26.87 2.24
CA HIS A 135 10.03 -26.56 1.09
C HIS A 135 10.42 -25.08 1.10
N VAL A 136 11.71 -24.83 0.87
CA VAL A 136 12.23 -23.48 0.61
C VAL A 136 12.68 -23.46 -0.85
N ILE A 137 12.04 -22.61 -1.66
CA ILE A 137 12.29 -22.45 -3.10
C ILE A 137 12.99 -21.13 -3.31
N ILE A 138 14.14 -21.16 -3.97
CA ILE A 138 14.99 -19.98 -4.18
C ILE A 138 14.76 -19.41 -5.58
N ALA A 139 14.41 -18.13 -5.66
CA ALA A 139 14.41 -17.34 -6.88
C ALA A 139 15.74 -16.56 -6.98
N GLY A 140 16.33 -16.50 -8.17
CA GLY A 140 17.66 -15.95 -8.39
C GLY A 140 18.74 -17.03 -8.30
N ASP A 141 19.91 -16.68 -7.77
CA ASP A 141 21.04 -17.59 -7.66
C ASP A 141 20.80 -18.60 -6.53
N ALA A 142 20.67 -19.88 -6.88
CA ALA A 142 20.48 -20.99 -5.95
C ALA A 142 21.72 -21.89 -5.98
N ASN A 143 22.08 -22.51 -4.84
CA ASN A 143 23.12 -23.52 -4.79
C ASN A 143 22.60 -24.85 -5.35
N GLU A 144 23.48 -25.78 -5.75
CA GLU A 144 23.12 -27.09 -6.30
C GLU A 144 22.24 -27.93 -5.37
N SER A 145 22.30 -27.69 -4.05
CA SER A 145 21.51 -28.41 -3.04
C SER A 145 20.13 -27.81 -2.79
N ASP A 146 19.86 -26.61 -3.33
CA ASP A 146 18.62 -25.88 -3.06
C ASP A 146 17.56 -26.16 -4.13
N LEU A 147 16.28 -25.98 -3.78
CA LEU A 147 15.20 -25.98 -4.76
C LEU A 147 15.18 -24.66 -5.52
N SER A 148 15.63 -24.68 -6.78
CA SER A 148 15.61 -23.50 -7.65
C SER A 148 14.23 -23.31 -8.29
N LEU A 149 13.61 -22.13 -8.10
CA LEU A 149 12.34 -21.80 -8.76
C LEU A 149 12.47 -21.91 -10.28
N LYS A 150 13.57 -21.44 -10.85
CA LYS A 150 13.84 -21.50 -12.28
C LYS A 150 13.85 -22.94 -12.80
N GLU A 151 14.55 -23.85 -12.13
CA GLU A 151 14.65 -25.25 -12.55
C GLU A 151 13.32 -26.00 -12.38
N LEU A 152 12.61 -25.77 -11.27
CA LEU A 152 11.27 -26.30 -11.06
C LEU A 152 10.31 -25.85 -12.16
N MET A 153 10.34 -24.58 -12.54
CA MET A 153 9.50 -24.05 -13.61
C MET A 153 9.89 -24.57 -14.99
N VAL A 154 11.18 -24.76 -15.27
CA VAL A 154 11.65 -25.30 -16.55
C VAL A 154 11.16 -26.74 -16.75
N SER A 155 11.17 -27.56 -15.69
CA SER A 155 10.72 -28.95 -15.72
C SER A 155 9.20 -29.11 -15.69
N ALA A 156 8.47 -28.06 -15.29
CA ALA A 156 7.01 -28.10 -15.15
C ALA A 156 6.29 -27.80 -16.48
N SER A 157 5.09 -28.35 -16.66
CA SER A 157 4.22 -28.05 -17.81
C SER A 157 3.81 -26.57 -17.84
N ALA A 158 3.69 -26.01 -19.05
CA ALA A 158 3.07 -24.70 -19.29
C ALA A 158 1.52 -24.77 -19.38
N GLU A 159 0.94 -25.96 -19.31
CA GLU A 159 -0.51 -26.16 -19.29
C GLU A 159 -0.95 -26.46 -17.85
N LEU A 160 -1.91 -25.68 -17.38
CA LEU A 160 -2.47 -25.83 -16.03
C LEU A 160 -3.91 -25.33 -16.04
N GLU A 161 -4.83 -26.24 -15.76
CA GLU A 161 -6.23 -25.87 -15.50
C GLU A 161 -6.33 -25.17 -14.14
N PRO A 162 -7.08 -24.05 -14.03
CA PRO A 162 -7.31 -23.40 -12.76
C PRO A 162 -8.10 -24.32 -11.83
N ALA A 163 -7.75 -24.31 -10.55
CA ALA A 163 -8.50 -25.04 -9.53
C ALA A 163 -9.95 -24.57 -9.50
N ASP A 164 -10.87 -25.51 -9.27
CA ASP A 164 -12.31 -25.24 -9.16
C ASP A 164 -12.64 -24.56 -7.82
N THR A 165 -12.26 -23.28 -7.69
CA THR A 165 -12.51 -22.47 -6.50
C THR A 165 -13.86 -21.75 -6.55
N SER A 166 -14.43 -21.49 -5.37
CA SER A 166 -15.52 -20.52 -5.20
C SER A 166 -14.94 -19.09 -5.25
N LYS A 167 -15.76 -18.12 -5.63
CA LYS A 167 -15.41 -16.70 -5.49
C LYS A 167 -15.08 -16.32 -4.04
N ASP A 168 -15.62 -17.06 -3.07
CA ASP A 168 -15.49 -16.85 -1.63
C ASP A 168 -14.37 -17.69 -0.99
N ASP A 169 -13.62 -18.47 -1.77
CA ASP A 169 -12.42 -19.16 -1.28
C ASP A 169 -11.27 -18.14 -1.04
N SER A 170 -10.44 -18.43 -0.03
CA SER A 170 -9.25 -17.61 0.25
C SER A 170 -8.26 -17.68 -0.91
N ALA A 171 -7.88 -16.52 -1.45
CA ALA A 171 -6.91 -16.42 -2.55
C ALA A 171 -5.51 -16.01 -2.05
N PHE A 172 -5.45 -15.05 -1.16
CA PHE A 172 -4.18 -14.53 -0.63
C PHE A 172 -4.39 -13.85 0.72
N TRP A 173 -3.30 -13.70 1.47
CA TRP A 173 -3.30 -12.91 2.70
C TRP A 173 -2.28 -11.80 2.61
N LEU A 174 -2.60 -10.67 3.26
CA LEU A 174 -1.68 -9.57 3.47
C LEU A 174 -1.49 -9.35 4.96
N TYR A 175 -0.24 -9.30 5.41
CA TYR A 175 0.07 -8.97 6.79
C TYR A 175 0.10 -7.46 7.00
N SER A 176 -0.77 -6.96 7.86
CA SER A 176 -0.80 -5.56 8.29
C SER A 176 -0.15 -5.39 9.67
N SER A 177 0.57 -4.29 9.86
CA SER A 177 1.10 -3.93 11.18
C SER A 177 -0.03 -3.38 12.05
N GLY A 178 -0.33 -4.06 13.16
CA GLY A 178 -1.26 -3.56 14.17
C GLY A 178 -0.62 -2.47 15.05
N THR A 179 -1.43 -1.53 15.53
CA THR A 179 -0.99 -0.53 16.53
C THR A 179 -0.68 -1.14 17.90
N THR A 180 -1.13 -2.37 18.14
CA THR A 180 -1.16 -3.02 19.46
C THR A 180 -0.38 -4.33 19.55
N GLY A 181 0.54 -4.65 18.60
CA GLY A 181 1.29 -5.89 18.72
C GLY A 181 1.79 -6.50 17.41
N PHE A 182 1.80 -7.83 17.34
CA PHE A 182 2.27 -8.59 16.19
C PHE A 182 1.42 -8.36 14.92
N PRO A 183 2.01 -8.45 13.72
CA PRO A 183 1.29 -8.33 12.46
C PRO A 183 0.11 -9.32 12.36
N LYS A 184 -0.95 -8.90 11.67
CA LYS A 184 -2.19 -9.67 11.47
C LYS A 184 -2.31 -10.08 10.01
N GLY A 185 -2.54 -11.35 9.72
CA GLY A 185 -2.84 -11.84 8.37
C GLY A 185 -4.29 -11.55 8.02
N THR A 186 -4.51 -10.64 7.08
CA THR A 186 -5.81 -10.25 6.54
C THR A 186 -6.17 -11.19 5.39
N ILE A 187 -7.31 -11.87 5.48
CA ILE A 187 -7.71 -12.95 4.56
C ILE A 187 -8.53 -12.36 3.42
N HIS A 188 -7.99 -12.37 2.20
CA HIS A 188 -8.65 -11.94 0.99
C HIS A 188 -9.13 -13.11 0.14
N LEU A 189 -10.29 -12.90 -0.50
CA LEU A 189 -11.02 -13.90 -1.27
C LEU A 189 -10.71 -13.79 -2.77
N GLN A 190 -11.13 -14.78 -3.54
CA GLN A 190 -10.88 -14.83 -5.01
C GLN A 190 -11.49 -13.63 -5.74
N HIS A 191 -12.58 -13.05 -5.24
CA HIS A 191 -13.26 -11.93 -5.87
C HIS A 191 -12.72 -10.55 -5.51
N ASP A 192 -12.00 -10.38 -4.37
CA ASP A 192 -11.66 -9.06 -3.82
C ASP A 192 -10.85 -8.19 -4.79
N MET A 193 -9.80 -8.78 -5.42
CA MET A 193 -8.99 -8.04 -6.41
C MET A 193 -9.80 -7.59 -7.62
N ILE A 194 -10.79 -8.38 -8.04
CA ILE A 194 -11.63 -8.08 -9.21
C ILE A 194 -12.57 -6.92 -8.88
N VAL A 195 -13.18 -6.96 -7.69
CA VAL A 195 -14.06 -5.89 -7.20
C VAL A 195 -13.30 -4.56 -7.16
N GLU A 196 -12.12 -4.55 -6.54
CA GLU A 196 -11.29 -3.34 -6.45
C GLU A 196 -10.82 -2.84 -7.82
N ALA A 197 -10.40 -3.73 -8.70
CA ALA A 197 -9.94 -3.34 -10.03
C ALA A 197 -11.07 -2.75 -10.87
N ASP A 198 -12.29 -3.29 -10.75
CA ASP A 198 -13.46 -2.75 -11.48
C ASP A 198 -13.93 -1.42 -10.87
N LEU A 199 -14.16 -1.38 -9.56
CA LEU A 199 -14.75 -0.20 -8.90
C LEU A 199 -13.77 0.98 -8.86
N TYR A 200 -12.54 0.75 -8.41
CA TYR A 200 -11.56 1.80 -8.26
C TYR A 200 -10.71 2.00 -9.52
N GLY A 201 -9.98 0.99 -9.95
CA GLY A 201 -9.05 1.11 -11.07
C GLY A 201 -9.72 1.56 -12.37
N LYS A 202 -10.78 0.86 -12.78
CA LYS A 202 -11.49 1.13 -14.01
C LYS A 202 -12.47 2.29 -13.90
N ASN A 203 -13.41 2.23 -12.94
CA ASN A 203 -14.57 3.12 -12.94
C ASN A 203 -14.36 4.42 -12.15
N THR A 204 -13.37 4.50 -11.25
CA THR A 204 -13.09 5.71 -10.45
C THR A 204 -11.94 6.52 -11.02
N ILE A 205 -10.76 5.93 -11.21
CA ILE A 205 -9.60 6.65 -11.75
C ILE A 205 -9.46 6.54 -13.28
N GLY A 206 -10.29 5.70 -13.91
CA GLY A 206 -10.38 5.63 -15.37
C GLY A 206 -9.13 5.06 -16.03
N LEU A 207 -8.59 3.96 -15.48
CA LEU A 207 -7.53 3.21 -16.17
C LEU A 207 -8.08 2.56 -17.44
N VAL A 208 -7.24 2.50 -18.46
CA VAL A 208 -7.56 1.90 -19.76
C VAL A 208 -6.47 0.93 -20.20
N GLU A 209 -6.79 0.10 -21.17
CA GLU A 209 -5.88 -0.92 -21.71
C GLU A 209 -4.54 -0.36 -22.21
N SER A 210 -4.51 0.87 -22.73
CA SER A 210 -3.29 1.52 -23.23
C SER A 210 -2.40 2.10 -22.14
N ASP A 211 -2.81 2.06 -20.87
CA ASP A 211 -2.01 2.61 -19.79
C ASP A 211 -0.77 1.76 -19.47
N VAL A 212 0.26 2.45 -19.01
CA VAL A 212 1.46 1.87 -18.40
C VAL A 212 1.53 2.38 -16.97
N SER A 213 1.36 1.49 -16.00
CA SER A 213 1.37 1.82 -14.57
C SER A 213 2.75 1.67 -13.96
N PHE A 214 3.12 2.60 -13.08
CA PHE A 214 4.32 2.49 -12.25
C PHE A 214 4.01 2.88 -10.81
N SER A 215 4.37 2.01 -9.86
CA SER A 215 4.15 2.22 -8.42
C SER A 215 5.47 2.22 -7.65
N VAL A 216 5.64 3.16 -6.71
CA VAL A 216 6.73 3.12 -5.74
C VAL A 216 6.42 2.21 -4.56
N ALA A 217 5.14 1.96 -4.28
CA ALA A 217 4.71 1.01 -3.26
C ALA A 217 4.93 -0.42 -3.76
N LYS A 218 5.46 -1.29 -2.89
CA LYS A 218 5.87 -2.66 -3.22
C LYS A 218 4.69 -3.63 -3.26
N LEU A 219 4.82 -4.71 -4.03
CA LEU A 219 3.76 -5.71 -4.26
C LEU A 219 3.30 -6.45 -2.99
N PHE A 220 4.11 -6.50 -1.96
CA PHE A 220 3.73 -7.11 -0.68
C PHE A 220 2.82 -6.21 0.19
N PHE A 221 2.46 -5.00 -0.29
CA PHE A 221 1.46 -4.14 0.33
C PHE A 221 0.19 -4.08 -0.50
N ALA A 222 -0.97 -3.96 0.14
CA ALA A 222 -2.25 -3.82 -0.52
C ALA A 222 -2.24 -2.71 -1.58
N TYR A 223 -1.75 -1.52 -1.24
CA TYR A 223 -1.63 -0.39 -2.15
C TYR A 223 -0.73 -0.69 -3.35
N GLY A 224 0.45 -1.28 -3.12
CA GLY A 224 1.39 -1.63 -4.19
C GLY A 224 0.90 -2.80 -5.05
N LEU A 225 0.23 -3.77 -4.46
CA LEU A 225 -0.31 -4.94 -5.16
C LEU A 225 -1.38 -4.53 -6.20
N GLY A 226 -2.25 -3.58 -5.84
CA GLY A 226 -3.22 -3.03 -6.78
C GLY A 226 -2.57 -2.22 -7.88
N ASN A 227 -1.85 -1.19 -7.49
CA ASN A 227 -1.24 -0.21 -8.39
C ASN A 227 -0.18 -0.82 -9.32
N GLY A 228 0.65 -1.68 -8.76
CA GLY A 228 1.79 -2.29 -9.43
C GLY A 228 1.48 -3.61 -10.13
N LEU A 229 0.26 -4.16 -9.98
CA LEU A 229 -0.03 -5.46 -10.56
C LEU A 229 -1.48 -5.60 -11.04
N TYR A 230 -2.44 -5.88 -10.12
CA TYR A 230 -3.73 -6.41 -10.55
C TYR A 230 -4.63 -5.38 -11.26
N PHE A 231 -4.48 -4.07 -11.04
CA PHE A 231 -5.23 -3.07 -11.82
C PHE A 231 -4.87 -3.11 -13.30
N SER A 232 -3.57 -3.11 -13.60
CA SER A 232 -3.09 -3.19 -14.98
C SER A 232 -3.50 -4.51 -15.63
N LEU A 233 -3.31 -5.62 -14.94
CA LEU A 233 -3.65 -6.94 -15.48
C LEU A 233 -5.17 -7.11 -15.66
N TYR A 234 -6.00 -6.52 -14.78
CA TYR A 234 -7.46 -6.53 -14.98
C TYR A 234 -7.88 -5.88 -16.29
N LEU A 235 -7.22 -4.83 -16.73
CA LEU A 235 -7.56 -4.08 -17.93
C LEU A 235 -6.81 -4.53 -19.18
N GLY A 236 -5.89 -5.47 -19.07
CA GLY A 236 -4.99 -5.83 -20.16
C GLY A 236 -3.95 -4.72 -20.42
N ALA A 237 -3.67 -3.86 -19.45
CA ALA A 237 -2.68 -2.80 -19.50
C ALA A 237 -1.27 -3.33 -19.18
N THR A 238 -0.28 -2.45 -19.11
CA THR A 238 1.11 -2.79 -18.82
C THR A 238 1.50 -2.27 -17.44
N THR A 239 2.31 -3.01 -16.69
CA THR A 239 2.91 -2.53 -15.43
C THR A 239 4.44 -2.54 -15.50
N VAL A 240 5.07 -1.59 -14.78
CA VAL A 240 6.51 -1.51 -14.60
C VAL A 240 6.86 -1.96 -13.19
N LEU A 241 7.74 -2.96 -13.07
CA LEU A 241 8.25 -3.43 -11.78
C LEU A 241 9.63 -2.85 -11.50
N LEU A 242 9.82 -2.36 -10.28
CA LEU A 242 11.09 -1.83 -9.77
C LEU A 242 11.52 -2.63 -8.54
N PRO A 243 12.57 -3.49 -8.63
CA PRO A 243 13.03 -4.27 -7.48
C PRO A 243 13.71 -3.41 -6.42
N ASP A 244 14.36 -2.34 -6.84
CA ASP A 244 15.17 -1.46 -6.00
C ASP A 244 14.32 -0.60 -5.05
N ARG A 245 15.00 0.00 -4.06
CA ARG A 245 14.40 1.06 -3.26
C ARG A 245 14.05 2.26 -4.15
N PRO A 246 12.82 2.79 -4.09
CA PRO A 246 12.36 3.86 -4.98
C PRO A 246 12.85 5.24 -4.52
N VAL A 247 14.18 5.46 -4.53
CA VAL A 247 14.74 6.79 -4.30
C VAL A 247 14.43 7.72 -5.48
N PRO A 248 14.33 9.05 -5.29
CA PRO A 248 13.85 9.99 -6.31
C PRO A 248 14.56 9.87 -7.66
N GLN A 249 15.90 9.73 -7.67
CA GLN A 249 16.69 9.54 -8.89
C GLN A 249 16.23 8.30 -9.67
N LYS A 250 16.07 7.18 -8.94
CA LYS A 250 15.65 5.91 -9.54
C LYS A 250 14.23 5.97 -10.09
N VAL A 251 13.34 6.69 -9.39
CA VAL A 251 11.96 6.91 -9.86
C VAL A 251 11.96 7.69 -11.18
N TYR A 252 12.77 8.75 -11.28
CA TYR A 252 12.87 9.50 -12.53
C TYR A 252 13.52 8.71 -13.66
N GLU A 253 14.55 7.89 -13.39
CA GLU A 253 15.12 6.95 -14.37
C GLU A 253 14.04 6.00 -14.94
N VAL A 254 13.18 5.45 -14.08
CA VAL A 254 12.07 4.58 -14.49
C VAL A 254 11.05 5.36 -15.34
N ILE A 255 10.67 6.58 -14.91
CA ILE A 255 9.75 7.44 -15.68
C ILE A 255 10.33 7.74 -17.06
N ASP A 256 11.60 8.11 -17.15
CA ASP A 256 12.26 8.45 -18.42
C ASP A 256 12.41 7.25 -19.34
N ARG A 257 12.71 6.09 -18.78
CA ARG A 257 12.93 4.86 -19.54
C ARG A 257 11.64 4.26 -20.09
N TYR A 258 10.65 4.08 -19.22
CA TYR A 258 9.43 3.32 -19.57
C TYR A 258 8.24 4.20 -19.94
N GLN A 259 8.32 5.51 -19.71
CA GLN A 259 7.26 6.48 -20.03
C GLN A 259 5.88 6.05 -19.50
N PRO A 260 5.74 5.75 -18.18
CA PRO A 260 4.46 5.37 -17.63
C PRO A 260 3.43 6.47 -17.83
N THR A 261 2.16 6.07 -17.94
CA THR A 261 1.03 7.00 -18.08
C THR A 261 0.35 7.27 -16.75
N VAL A 262 0.48 6.35 -15.79
CA VAL A 262 -0.06 6.48 -14.44
C VAL A 262 1.05 6.21 -13.42
N PHE A 263 1.23 7.16 -12.50
CA PHE A 263 2.24 7.07 -11.45
C PHE A 263 1.57 7.03 -10.07
N TYR A 264 1.93 6.01 -9.29
CA TYR A 264 1.43 5.82 -7.93
C TYR A 264 2.55 6.07 -6.92
N GLY A 265 2.35 7.09 -6.10
CA GLY A 265 3.28 7.48 -5.05
C GLY A 265 2.64 7.52 -3.67
N VAL A 266 3.41 8.00 -2.72
CA VAL A 266 2.96 8.35 -1.37
C VAL A 266 3.40 9.79 -1.08
N PRO A 267 2.79 10.53 -0.13
CA PRO A 267 3.10 11.95 0.10
C PRO A 267 4.58 12.26 0.25
N THR A 268 5.30 11.39 0.99
CA THR A 268 6.75 11.53 1.19
C THR A 268 7.56 11.34 -0.10
N SER A 269 7.11 10.46 -1.00
CA SER A 269 7.73 10.31 -2.33
C SER A 269 7.52 11.54 -3.19
N TYR A 270 6.30 12.11 -3.20
CA TYR A 270 6.01 13.34 -3.93
C TYR A 270 6.84 14.53 -3.42
N ALA A 271 6.97 14.69 -2.10
CA ALA A 271 7.82 15.72 -1.51
C ALA A 271 9.29 15.58 -1.94
N ALA A 272 9.83 14.36 -1.88
CA ALA A 272 11.21 14.08 -2.26
C ALA A 272 11.46 14.27 -3.77
N LEU A 273 10.51 13.85 -4.62
CA LEU A 273 10.56 14.05 -6.07
C LEU A 273 10.49 15.54 -6.42
N LEU A 274 9.60 16.33 -5.79
CA LEU A 274 9.55 17.79 -5.95
C LEU A 274 10.88 18.43 -5.60
N HIS A 275 11.45 18.11 -4.46
CA HIS A 275 12.74 18.65 -4.03
C HIS A 275 13.85 18.36 -5.05
N LEU A 276 13.93 17.13 -5.56
CA LEU A 276 14.90 16.78 -6.61
C LEU A 276 14.61 17.51 -7.91
N ALA A 277 13.34 17.61 -8.32
CA ALA A 277 12.91 18.31 -9.52
C ALA A 277 13.24 19.83 -9.48
N GLU A 278 13.12 20.44 -8.30
CA GLU A 278 13.54 21.84 -8.09
C GLU A 278 15.04 22.00 -8.31
N LYS A 279 15.84 21.10 -7.75
CA LYS A 279 17.30 21.11 -7.85
C LYS A 279 17.81 20.85 -9.27
N GLU A 280 17.14 19.96 -10.03
CA GLU A 280 17.51 19.58 -11.40
C GLU A 280 16.74 20.36 -12.48
N GLU A 281 15.93 21.35 -12.08
CA GLU A 281 15.05 22.13 -12.97
C GLU A 281 14.11 21.27 -13.84
N ARG A 282 13.76 20.06 -13.38
CA ARG A 282 12.88 19.15 -14.10
C ARG A 282 11.45 19.70 -14.15
N LYS A 283 10.85 19.76 -15.34
CA LYS A 283 9.49 20.30 -15.59
C LYS A 283 8.54 19.28 -16.25
N SER A 284 8.96 18.04 -16.45
CA SER A 284 8.16 17.05 -17.15
C SER A 284 8.27 15.67 -16.48
N LEU A 285 7.16 14.95 -16.52
CA LEU A 285 7.04 13.54 -16.12
C LEU A 285 6.81 12.63 -17.35
N GLY A 286 7.26 13.04 -18.53
CA GLY A 286 7.09 12.28 -19.77
C GLY A 286 5.61 12.12 -20.12
N LYS A 287 5.13 10.87 -20.21
CA LYS A 287 3.75 10.54 -20.57
C LYS A 287 2.78 10.42 -19.38
N VAL A 288 3.22 10.71 -18.15
CA VAL A 288 2.36 10.62 -16.97
C VAL A 288 1.19 11.59 -17.11
N ARG A 289 -0.03 11.03 -17.22
CA ARG A 289 -1.28 11.78 -17.33
C ARG A 289 -2.00 11.96 -16.00
N MET A 290 -1.64 11.14 -15.01
CA MET A 290 -2.30 11.08 -13.71
C MET A 290 -1.34 10.54 -12.65
N CYS A 291 -1.39 11.11 -11.46
CA CYS A 291 -0.73 10.59 -10.27
C CYS A 291 -1.77 10.20 -9.22
N VAL A 292 -1.44 9.20 -8.40
CA VAL A 292 -2.28 8.76 -7.29
C VAL A 292 -1.46 8.76 -6.01
N SER A 293 -2.04 9.23 -4.91
CA SER A 293 -1.43 9.23 -3.58
C SER A 293 -2.32 8.50 -2.58
N ALA A 294 -1.74 7.73 -1.71
CA ALA A 294 -2.41 7.15 -0.54
C ALA A 294 -1.40 6.78 0.55
N GLY A 295 -1.91 6.22 1.65
CA GLY A 295 -1.10 5.75 2.77
C GLY A 295 -0.98 6.75 3.90
N GLU A 296 -0.87 8.03 3.59
CA GLU A 296 -0.94 9.19 4.50
C GLU A 296 -1.73 10.30 3.81
N PRO A 297 -2.31 11.26 4.54
CA PRO A 297 -2.96 12.42 3.92
C PRO A 297 -1.97 13.21 3.08
N LEU A 298 -2.37 13.56 1.86
CA LEU A 298 -1.55 14.41 0.99
C LEU A 298 -1.64 15.88 1.43
N PRO A 299 -0.56 16.50 1.92
CA PRO A 299 -0.57 17.90 2.25
C PRO A 299 -0.91 18.77 1.03
N LYS A 300 -1.89 19.68 1.19
CA LYS A 300 -2.31 20.61 0.13
C LYS A 300 -1.14 21.34 -0.55
N PRO A 301 -0.11 21.85 0.18
CA PRO A 301 1.03 22.50 -0.46
C PRO A 301 1.83 21.59 -1.39
N ILE A 302 1.92 20.30 -1.10
CA ILE A 302 2.61 19.33 -1.98
C ILE A 302 1.81 19.16 -3.27
N TYR A 303 0.50 19.00 -3.17
CA TYR A 303 -0.39 18.93 -4.34
C TYR A 303 -0.26 20.17 -5.24
N GLU A 304 -0.36 21.38 -4.64
CA GLU A 304 -0.32 22.63 -5.39
C GLU A 304 1.02 22.84 -6.11
N LYS A 305 2.15 22.62 -5.42
CA LYS A 305 3.49 22.70 -6.03
C LYS A 305 3.70 21.66 -7.13
N TRP A 306 3.16 20.46 -6.95
CA TRP A 306 3.24 19.40 -7.95
C TRP A 306 2.46 19.76 -9.21
N LEU A 307 1.22 20.22 -9.04
CA LEU A 307 0.37 20.66 -10.15
C LEU A 307 0.98 21.85 -10.90
N GLU A 308 1.49 22.86 -10.18
CA GLU A 308 2.17 24.02 -10.76
C GLU A 308 3.39 23.61 -11.59
N ARG A 309 4.19 22.67 -11.07
CA ARG A 309 5.45 22.26 -11.72
C ARG A 309 5.24 21.35 -12.91
N PHE A 310 4.36 20.37 -12.82
CA PHE A 310 4.22 19.30 -13.81
C PHE A 310 2.93 19.35 -14.61
N GLY A 311 1.93 20.13 -14.18
CA GLY A 311 0.62 20.17 -14.82
C GLY A 311 -0.20 18.87 -14.67
N VAL A 312 0.17 17.99 -13.74
CA VAL A 312 -0.47 16.68 -13.53
C VAL A 312 -1.10 16.63 -12.14
N GLU A 313 -2.38 16.27 -12.05
CA GLU A 313 -3.08 16.12 -10.77
C GLU A 313 -2.56 14.91 -9.98
N ILE A 314 -2.59 15.04 -8.64
CA ILE A 314 -2.44 13.91 -7.72
C ILE A 314 -3.81 13.60 -7.13
N LEU A 315 -4.32 12.41 -7.38
CA LEU A 315 -5.56 11.92 -6.80
C LEU A 315 -5.26 11.30 -5.43
N ASP A 316 -5.50 12.06 -4.37
CA ASP A 316 -5.35 11.54 -3.01
C ASP A 316 -6.53 10.63 -2.66
N GLY A 317 -6.26 9.57 -1.89
CA GLY A 317 -7.26 8.62 -1.46
C GLY A 317 -6.86 7.89 -0.19
N ILE A 318 -7.83 7.29 0.47
CA ILE A 318 -7.61 6.39 1.60
C ILE A 318 -8.03 4.97 1.24
N GLY A 319 -7.18 4.06 1.64
CA GLY A 319 -7.40 2.62 1.60
C GLY A 319 -6.87 1.93 2.84
N SER A 320 -7.22 0.69 3.01
CA SER A 320 -6.69 -0.15 4.07
C SER A 320 -6.43 -1.57 3.55
N THR A 321 -5.59 -2.30 4.29
CA THR A 321 -5.36 -3.72 3.97
C THR A 321 -6.65 -4.53 4.08
N GLU A 322 -7.53 -4.17 5.01
CA GLU A 322 -8.78 -4.86 5.32
C GLU A 322 -9.86 -4.68 4.24
N ILE A 323 -9.76 -3.62 3.42
CA ILE A 323 -10.67 -3.36 2.29
C ILE A 323 -9.96 -3.63 0.96
N LEU A 324 -8.71 -4.06 1.03
CA LEU A 324 -7.74 -4.36 -0.01
C LEU A 324 -7.11 -3.12 -0.65
N HIS A 325 -7.87 -2.08 -0.99
CA HIS A 325 -7.31 -0.91 -1.63
C HIS A 325 -8.06 0.38 -1.24
N ILE A 326 -8.17 1.34 -2.16
CA ILE A 326 -8.75 2.66 -1.95
C ILE A 326 -10.27 2.62 -2.07
N PHE A 327 -10.98 3.06 -1.05
CA PHE A 327 -12.44 3.14 -0.98
C PHE A 327 -12.99 4.58 -0.93
N ILE A 328 -12.14 5.58 -0.67
CA ILE A 328 -12.44 7.02 -0.82
C ILE A 328 -11.30 7.63 -1.63
N SER A 329 -11.61 8.41 -2.68
CA SER A 329 -10.61 8.98 -3.56
C SER A 329 -11.07 10.27 -4.21
N ASN A 330 -10.13 11.16 -4.47
CA ASN A 330 -10.30 12.19 -5.48
C ASN A 330 -10.43 11.57 -6.88
N ARG A 331 -11.02 12.29 -7.81
CA ARG A 331 -11.28 11.84 -9.19
C ARG A 331 -10.63 12.78 -10.18
N PRO A 332 -10.26 12.28 -11.38
CA PRO A 332 -9.69 13.12 -12.43
C PRO A 332 -10.55 14.34 -12.73
N GLY A 333 -9.94 15.53 -12.75
CA GLY A 333 -10.60 16.80 -13.02
C GLY A 333 -11.54 17.29 -11.91
N LYS A 334 -11.61 16.62 -10.77
CA LYS A 334 -12.44 16.96 -9.60
C LYS A 334 -11.67 16.84 -8.28
N ALA A 335 -10.35 16.88 -8.33
CA ALA A 335 -9.55 16.80 -7.13
C ALA A 335 -9.75 18.07 -6.27
N LYS A 336 -10.06 17.87 -4.96
CA LYS A 336 -10.19 18.95 -3.97
C LYS A 336 -8.97 18.89 -3.04
N PRO A 337 -8.00 19.81 -3.20
CA PRO A 337 -6.71 19.75 -2.47
C PRO A 337 -6.89 19.74 -0.95
N GLY A 338 -6.28 18.77 -0.28
CA GLY A 338 -6.37 18.57 1.17
C GLY A 338 -7.52 17.67 1.61
N SER A 339 -8.49 17.37 0.73
CA SER A 339 -9.50 16.33 0.98
C SER A 339 -8.97 14.96 0.54
N THR A 340 -9.50 13.90 1.14
CA THR A 340 -9.26 12.52 0.71
C THR A 340 -10.12 12.14 -0.51
N GLY A 341 -11.07 12.99 -0.90
CA GLY A 341 -11.99 12.76 -2.02
C GLY A 341 -13.38 12.28 -1.58
N GLN A 342 -14.07 11.61 -2.48
CA GLN A 342 -15.44 11.10 -2.31
C GLN A 342 -15.44 9.56 -2.27
N ILE A 343 -16.50 8.97 -1.71
CA ILE A 343 -16.66 7.51 -1.67
C ILE A 343 -16.57 6.91 -3.08
N VAL A 344 -15.84 5.82 -3.23
CA VAL A 344 -15.76 5.05 -4.49
C VAL A 344 -17.11 4.39 -4.73
N PRO A 345 -17.71 4.54 -5.94
CA PRO A 345 -19.01 3.93 -6.25
C PRO A 345 -18.97 2.40 -6.08
N GLY A 346 -19.88 1.86 -5.30
CA GLY A 346 -19.93 0.45 -4.91
C GLY A 346 -19.63 0.25 -3.42
N TYR A 347 -19.00 1.24 -2.76
CA TYR A 347 -18.85 1.30 -1.31
C TYR A 347 -19.90 2.23 -0.68
N GLU A 348 -20.19 1.98 0.58
CA GLU A 348 -20.97 2.86 1.43
C GLU A 348 -20.09 3.32 2.60
N ALA A 349 -20.25 4.57 3.00
CA ALA A 349 -19.53 5.16 4.13
C ALA A 349 -20.51 5.80 5.10
N LYS A 350 -20.21 5.73 6.39
CA LYS A 350 -20.88 6.53 7.44
C LYS A 350 -19.86 6.94 8.50
N ILE A 351 -20.13 8.07 9.11
CA ILE A 351 -19.33 8.62 10.20
C ILE A 351 -20.19 8.53 11.47
N ILE A 352 -19.63 7.95 12.53
CA ILE A 352 -20.35 7.73 13.79
C ILE A 352 -19.62 8.37 14.97
N ASP A 353 -20.39 8.78 15.99
CA ASP A 353 -19.86 9.16 17.30
C ASP A 353 -19.42 7.93 18.13
N ASP A 354 -18.98 8.18 19.36
CA ASP A 354 -18.54 7.12 20.27
C ASP A 354 -19.72 6.28 20.81
N ASP A 355 -20.96 6.77 20.72
CA ASP A 355 -22.19 6.05 21.05
C ASP A 355 -22.77 5.26 19.86
N GLY A 356 -22.14 5.36 18.68
CA GLY A 356 -22.55 4.66 17.45
C GLY A 356 -23.65 5.37 16.65
N ARG A 357 -23.97 6.63 16.97
CA ARG A 357 -24.93 7.44 16.21
C ARG A 357 -24.25 8.02 14.99
N GLU A 358 -24.95 8.01 13.86
CA GLU A 358 -24.46 8.62 12.62
C GLU A 358 -24.43 10.14 12.77
N LEU A 359 -23.31 10.74 12.36
CA LEU A 359 -23.05 12.17 12.42
C LEU A 359 -23.41 12.86 11.10
N GLY A 360 -23.67 14.16 11.18
CA GLY A 360 -23.98 15.00 10.04
C GLY A 360 -22.75 15.58 9.35
N VAL A 361 -23.03 16.54 8.45
CA VAL A 361 -22.01 17.29 7.70
C VAL A 361 -21.11 18.07 8.67
N ASP A 362 -19.78 18.10 8.38
CA ASP A 362 -18.73 18.77 9.14
C ASP A 362 -18.49 18.25 10.57
N GLU A 363 -19.21 17.22 11.00
CA GLU A 363 -18.97 16.59 12.29
C GLU A 363 -17.90 15.51 12.20
N VAL A 364 -16.95 15.50 13.14
CA VAL A 364 -15.83 14.56 13.16
C VAL A 364 -16.18 13.32 13.97
N GLY A 365 -16.12 12.16 13.34
CA GLY A 365 -16.38 10.87 13.97
C GLY A 365 -15.57 9.72 13.38
N THR A 366 -15.86 8.50 13.82
CA THR A 366 -15.22 7.28 13.32
C THR A 366 -15.84 6.89 11.98
N LEU A 367 -14.97 6.68 10.99
CA LEU A 367 -15.38 6.25 9.65
C LEU A 367 -15.63 4.73 9.64
N LEU A 368 -16.82 4.36 9.19
CA LEU A 368 -17.19 2.97 8.86
C LEU A 368 -17.40 2.84 7.36
N ILE A 369 -16.95 1.72 6.80
CA ILE A 369 -17.05 1.40 5.36
C ILE A 369 -17.76 0.05 5.19
N LYS A 370 -18.57 -0.05 4.13
CA LYS A 370 -19.20 -1.28 3.66
C LYS A 370 -18.92 -1.45 2.17
N GLY A 371 -18.55 -2.66 1.74
CA GLY A 371 -18.26 -3.00 0.34
C GLY A 371 -17.86 -4.45 0.16
N ASP A 372 -17.87 -4.90 -1.10
CA ASP A 372 -17.71 -6.33 -1.42
C ASP A 372 -16.25 -6.82 -1.43
N SER A 373 -15.23 -5.94 -1.36
CA SER A 373 -13.80 -6.32 -1.24
C SER A 373 -13.30 -6.37 0.19
N ILE A 374 -14.19 -6.22 1.18
CA ILE A 374 -13.83 -6.31 2.59
C ILE A 374 -13.39 -7.74 2.90
N ALA A 375 -12.20 -7.87 3.44
CA ALA A 375 -11.59 -9.13 3.81
C ALA A 375 -12.48 -9.97 4.74
N ASN A 376 -12.31 -11.29 4.71
CA ASN A 376 -13.09 -12.22 5.53
C ASN A 376 -12.74 -12.18 7.03
N GLY A 377 -11.71 -11.41 7.41
CA GLY A 377 -11.24 -11.26 8.78
C GLY A 377 -9.74 -11.45 8.92
N TYR A 378 -9.28 -11.54 10.16
CA TYR A 378 -7.88 -11.80 10.48
C TYR A 378 -7.64 -13.26 10.85
N TRP A 379 -6.59 -13.84 10.32
CA TRP A 379 -6.18 -15.21 10.67
C TRP A 379 -5.85 -15.35 12.16
N ASN A 380 -6.53 -16.25 12.84
CA ASN A 380 -6.33 -16.57 14.27
C ASN A 380 -6.35 -15.35 15.23
N LYS A 381 -7.08 -14.28 14.89
CA LYS A 381 -7.21 -13.06 15.69
C LYS A 381 -8.68 -12.71 15.94
N HIS A 382 -9.37 -13.58 16.69
CA HIS A 382 -10.82 -13.51 16.90
C HIS A 382 -11.28 -12.16 17.47
N GLU A 383 -10.63 -11.67 18.54
CA GLU A 383 -11.00 -10.42 19.20
C GLU A 383 -10.83 -9.21 18.26
N GLN A 384 -9.68 -9.15 17.55
CA GLN A 384 -9.43 -8.07 16.60
C GLN A 384 -10.37 -8.14 15.40
N THR A 385 -10.73 -9.35 14.96
CA THR A 385 -11.72 -9.51 13.89
C THR A 385 -13.07 -8.94 14.30
N LYS A 386 -13.56 -9.25 15.50
CA LYS A 386 -14.84 -8.71 16.01
C LYS A 386 -14.81 -7.20 16.22
N ASP A 387 -13.69 -6.64 16.64
CA ASP A 387 -13.56 -5.20 16.85
C ASP A 387 -13.57 -4.43 15.54
N THR A 388 -12.88 -4.96 14.53
CA THR A 388 -12.73 -4.32 13.22
C THR A 388 -13.91 -4.62 12.29
N PHE A 389 -14.31 -5.89 12.16
CA PHE A 389 -15.37 -6.34 11.24
C PHE A 389 -16.70 -6.43 11.99
N ARG A 390 -17.64 -5.50 11.73
CA ARG A 390 -18.92 -5.33 12.45
C ARG A 390 -20.11 -5.61 11.52
N GLY A 391 -20.39 -6.88 11.27
CA GLY A 391 -21.38 -7.30 10.28
C GLY A 391 -20.94 -6.94 8.87
N GLU A 392 -21.73 -6.16 8.14
CA GLU A 392 -21.39 -5.68 6.79
C GLU A 392 -20.44 -4.45 6.81
N TRP A 393 -20.12 -3.90 7.96
CA TRP A 393 -19.32 -2.69 8.11
C TRP A 393 -17.95 -3.00 8.71
N ILE A 394 -16.95 -2.30 8.22
CA ILE A 394 -15.62 -2.29 8.82
C ILE A 394 -15.36 -0.97 9.54
N ASN A 395 -14.84 -1.05 10.76
CA ASN A 395 -14.32 0.09 11.48
C ASN A 395 -12.89 0.39 11.03
N THR A 396 -12.69 1.53 10.37
CA THR A 396 -11.37 1.91 9.86
C THR A 396 -10.41 2.38 10.96
N HIS A 397 -10.94 2.70 12.16
CA HIS A 397 -10.23 3.37 13.26
C HIS A 397 -9.67 4.75 12.89
N ASP A 398 -10.11 5.32 11.78
CA ASP A 398 -9.79 6.67 11.34
C ASP A 398 -10.94 7.62 11.63
N LYS A 399 -10.61 8.86 12.01
CA LYS A 399 -11.58 9.93 12.23
C LYS A 399 -11.66 10.81 11.00
N PHE A 400 -12.90 11.07 10.56
CA PHE A 400 -13.22 11.85 9.38
C PHE A 400 -14.39 12.80 9.64
N SER A 401 -14.49 13.84 8.83
CA SER A 401 -15.74 14.55 8.56
C SER A 401 -16.06 14.49 7.07
N ILE A 402 -17.32 14.76 6.71
CA ILE A 402 -17.80 14.88 5.34
C ILE A 402 -18.38 16.28 5.14
N ASP A 403 -18.02 16.96 4.04
CA ASP A 403 -18.59 18.28 3.73
C ASP A 403 -19.90 18.17 2.90
N GLU A 404 -20.54 19.31 2.64
CA GLU A 404 -21.80 19.40 1.87
C GLU A 404 -21.69 18.86 0.45
N ASP A 405 -20.47 18.89 -0.15
CA ASP A 405 -20.18 18.36 -1.48
C ASP A 405 -19.87 16.85 -1.47
N GLY A 406 -19.87 16.20 -0.29
CA GLY A 406 -19.57 14.79 -0.11
C GLY A 406 -18.08 14.44 -0.14
N TYR A 407 -17.18 15.42 0.05
CA TYR A 407 -15.77 15.15 0.21
C TYR A 407 -15.43 14.81 1.66
N PHE A 408 -14.59 13.80 1.82
CA PHE A 408 -14.11 13.33 3.11
C PHE A 408 -12.82 14.04 3.51
N TRP A 409 -12.75 14.47 4.77
CA TRP A 409 -11.62 15.19 5.36
C TRP A 409 -11.05 14.37 6.50
N TYR A 410 -9.81 13.97 6.34
CA TYR A 410 -9.11 13.17 7.35
C TYR A 410 -8.78 14.03 8.58
N ALA A 411 -9.25 13.61 9.75
CA ALA A 411 -8.94 14.27 11.01
C ALA A 411 -7.78 13.60 11.77
N GLY A 412 -7.58 12.27 11.59
CA GLY A 412 -6.49 11.53 12.24
C GLY A 412 -6.91 10.12 12.63
N ARG A 413 -5.98 9.38 13.24
CA ARG A 413 -6.30 8.09 13.86
C ARG A 413 -6.75 8.29 15.29
N THR A 414 -7.70 7.49 15.75
CA THR A 414 -8.19 7.51 17.13
C THR A 414 -7.04 7.46 18.15
N ASP A 415 -6.00 6.65 17.88
CA ASP A 415 -4.84 6.46 18.75
C ASP A 415 -3.80 7.60 18.71
N ASP A 416 -3.85 8.48 17.71
CA ASP A 416 -2.87 9.57 17.52
C ASP A 416 -3.40 10.93 17.99
N MET A 417 -4.67 11.02 18.31
CA MET A 417 -5.29 12.24 18.80
C MET A 417 -4.67 12.71 20.13
N MET A 418 -4.30 13.98 20.18
CA MET A 418 -3.74 14.62 21.36
C MET A 418 -4.81 15.48 22.04
N LYS A 419 -5.02 15.31 23.35
CA LYS A 419 -5.83 16.27 24.15
C LYS A 419 -4.92 17.34 24.72
N VAL A 420 -4.95 18.55 24.15
CA VAL A 420 -4.13 19.70 24.55
C VAL A 420 -5.03 20.75 25.20
N GLY A 421 -4.93 20.92 26.50
CA GLY A 421 -5.80 21.85 27.24
C GLY A 421 -7.30 21.48 27.13
N GLY A 422 -7.62 20.20 27.02
CA GLY A 422 -8.99 19.70 26.89
C GLY A 422 -9.50 19.68 25.44
N GLN A 423 -8.76 20.23 24.47
CA GLN A 423 -9.15 20.29 23.07
C GLN A 423 -8.43 19.23 22.24
N ALA A 424 -9.11 18.65 21.26
CA ALA A 424 -8.52 17.67 20.33
C ALA A 424 -7.56 18.36 19.37
N VAL A 425 -6.37 17.80 19.23
CA VAL A 425 -5.36 18.22 18.25
C VAL A 425 -4.93 17.00 17.45
N TRP A 426 -5.08 17.09 16.17
CA TRP A 426 -4.67 16.02 15.24
C TRP A 426 -3.27 16.30 14.70
N PRO A 427 -2.35 15.32 14.68
CA PRO A 427 -1.02 15.49 14.10
C PRO A 427 -1.05 16.06 12.69
N ALA A 428 -1.94 15.56 11.85
CA ALA A 428 -2.09 15.96 10.45
C ALA A 428 -2.33 17.47 10.26
N ASP A 429 -3.10 18.12 11.17
CA ASP A 429 -3.35 19.56 11.12
C ASP A 429 -2.06 20.37 11.22
N VAL A 430 -1.20 19.95 12.15
CA VAL A 430 0.08 20.64 12.41
C VAL A 430 1.09 20.31 11.33
N GLU A 431 1.16 19.05 10.92
CA GLU A 431 2.05 18.56 9.85
C GLU A 431 1.77 19.24 8.51
N SER A 432 0.48 19.45 8.16
CA SER A 432 0.09 20.13 6.94
C SER A 432 0.56 21.61 6.92
N ILE A 433 0.49 22.28 8.05
CA ILE A 433 0.98 23.68 8.17
C ILE A 433 2.51 23.71 8.07
N LEU A 434 3.20 22.82 8.79
CA LEU A 434 4.67 22.73 8.72
C LEU A 434 5.14 22.43 7.28
N ALA A 435 4.44 21.57 6.55
CA ALA A 435 4.75 21.23 5.15
C ALA A 435 4.63 22.44 4.18
N SER A 436 3.90 23.51 4.55
CA SER A 436 3.81 24.73 3.76
C SER A 436 5.00 25.67 3.94
N HIS A 437 5.81 25.48 4.98
CA HIS A 437 7.00 26.30 5.25
C HIS A 437 8.16 25.92 4.30
N GLU A 438 8.84 26.93 3.75
CA GLU A 438 9.88 26.74 2.73
C GLU A 438 11.05 25.85 3.16
N ALA A 439 11.46 25.93 4.44
CA ALA A 439 12.57 25.14 4.98
C ALA A 439 12.22 23.66 5.25
N VAL A 440 10.93 23.30 5.31
CA VAL A 440 10.48 21.96 5.72
C VAL A 440 10.37 21.02 4.53
N LEU A 441 11.04 19.86 4.62
CA LEU A 441 10.88 18.76 3.67
C LEU A 441 9.72 17.83 4.10
N GLU A 442 9.74 17.42 5.38
CA GLU A 442 8.70 16.60 5.99
C GLU A 442 8.67 16.79 7.50
N SER A 443 7.55 16.43 8.15
CA SER A 443 7.43 16.52 9.59
C SER A 443 6.56 15.40 10.15
N GLY A 444 6.81 15.04 11.42
CA GLY A 444 5.98 14.11 12.18
C GLY A 444 5.67 14.71 13.55
N VAL A 445 4.38 14.79 13.89
CA VAL A 445 3.93 15.41 15.14
C VAL A 445 3.36 14.36 16.09
N VAL A 446 3.73 14.46 17.38
CA VAL A 446 3.27 13.55 18.44
C VAL A 446 2.96 14.32 19.72
N GLY A 447 2.04 13.77 20.51
CA GLY A 447 1.78 14.24 21.86
C GLY A 447 2.81 13.68 22.83
N VAL A 448 3.44 14.57 23.62
CA VAL A 448 4.40 14.18 24.65
C VAL A 448 4.01 14.87 25.96
N PRO A 449 4.01 14.16 27.10
CA PRO A 449 3.73 14.77 28.39
C PRO A 449 4.84 15.77 28.77
N ASP A 450 4.44 16.93 29.28
CA ASP A 450 5.38 17.87 29.91
C ASP A 450 5.71 17.45 31.35
N LYS A 451 6.51 18.24 32.06
CA LYS A 451 6.92 17.97 33.45
C LYS A 451 5.73 17.85 34.43
N GLN A 452 4.54 18.32 34.06
CA GLN A 452 3.32 18.26 34.84
C GLN A 452 2.37 17.14 34.36
N GLY A 453 2.80 16.33 33.38
CA GLY A 453 2.00 15.25 32.80
C GLY A 453 1.00 15.72 31.76
N LEU A 454 1.01 17.00 31.38
CA LEU A 454 0.07 17.54 30.39
C LEU A 454 0.62 17.28 28.96
N ILE A 455 -0.24 16.72 28.11
CA ILE A 455 0.13 16.45 26.72
C ILE A 455 0.36 17.76 25.95
N LYS A 456 1.51 17.85 25.29
CA LYS A 456 1.91 18.96 24.42
C LYS A 456 2.34 18.43 23.05
N PRO A 457 2.00 19.11 21.94
CA PRO A 457 2.48 18.76 20.63
C PRO A 457 4.00 18.97 20.53
N ARG A 458 4.70 17.98 20.00
CA ARG A 458 6.12 18.01 19.63
C ARG A 458 6.25 17.66 18.16
N ALA A 459 6.95 18.49 17.41
CA ALA A 459 7.24 18.26 16.01
C ALA A 459 8.67 17.75 15.82
N TYR A 460 8.84 16.70 15.05
CA TYR A 460 10.10 16.25 14.48
C TYR A 460 10.12 16.68 13.01
N VAL A 461 11.14 17.45 12.61
CA VAL A 461 11.18 18.11 11.30
C VAL A 461 12.44 17.70 10.56
N VAL A 462 12.28 17.25 9.32
CA VAL A 462 13.36 17.08 8.36
C VAL A 462 13.41 18.33 7.49
N LEU A 463 14.57 18.96 7.44
CA LEU A 463 14.79 20.19 6.66
C LEU A 463 15.23 19.83 5.23
N LYS A 464 14.92 20.70 4.26
CA LYS A 464 15.45 20.65 2.89
C LYS A 464 16.95 20.90 2.87
N ASP A 465 17.41 21.88 3.67
CA ASP A 465 18.83 22.13 3.95
C ASP A 465 19.13 21.78 5.41
N LYS A 466 19.85 20.69 5.62
CA LYS A 466 20.21 20.20 6.96
C LYS A 466 21.08 21.18 7.76
N GLN A 467 21.82 22.07 7.08
CA GLN A 467 22.69 23.07 7.73
C GLN A 467 21.89 24.24 8.30
N ALA A 468 20.63 24.43 7.88
CA ALA A 468 19.76 25.48 8.40
C ALA A 468 19.21 25.21 9.81
N ALA A 469 19.46 24.05 10.40
CA ALA A 469 18.99 23.68 11.73
C ALA A 469 19.53 24.64 12.80
N SER A 470 18.62 25.39 13.45
CA SER A 470 18.96 26.36 14.48
C SER A 470 17.80 26.53 15.48
N GLU A 471 18.10 27.06 16.68
CA GLU A 471 17.05 27.40 17.64
C GLU A 471 16.12 28.50 17.11
N ASP A 472 16.64 29.41 16.30
CA ASP A 472 15.86 30.50 15.73
C ASP A 472 14.88 29.97 14.68
N LEU A 473 15.30 29.06 13.81
CA LEU A 473 14.39 28.39 12.87
C LEU A 473 13.33 27.54 13.62
N ALA A 474 13.68 26.90 14.73
CA ALA A 474 12.70 26.16 15.54
C ALA A 474 11.62 27.10 16.11
N LYS A 475 12.00 28.29 16.60
CA LYS A 475 11.05 29.34 17.06
C LYS A 475 10.22 29.93 15.91
N GLU A 476 10.84 30.12 14.75
CA GLU A 476 10.15 30.55 13.54
C GLU A 476 9.05 29.56 13.15
N LEU A 477 9.36 28.26 13.07
CA LEU A 477 8.40 27.21 12.78
C LEU A 477 7.27 27.14 13.82
N GLN A 478 7.57 27.29 15.11
CA GLN A 478 6.56 27.39 16.17
C GLN A 478 5.61 28.58 15.94
N THR A 479 6.20 29.74 15.65
CA THR A 479 5.45 30.98 15.36
C THR A 479 4.62 30.82 14.09
N PHE A 480 5.21 30.25 13.06
CA PHE A 480 4.53 29.98 11.79
C PHE A 480 3.29 29.10 11.98
N VAL A 481 3.39 28.01 12.71
CA VAL A 481 2.22 27.17 13.03
C VAL A 481 1.23 27.95 13.87
N LYS A 482 1.66 28.68 14.91
CA LYS A 482 0.80 29.44 15.82
C LYS A 482 -0.03 30.51 15.10
N THR A 483 0.53 31.14 14.05
CA THR A 483 -0.17 32.18 13.27
C THR A 483 -1.12 31.62 12.22
N ASN A 484 -0.90 30.37 11.78
CA ASN A 484 -1.69 29.74 10.73
C ASN A 484 -2.71 28.71 11.25
N THR A 485 -2.86 28.57 12.60
CA THR A 485 -3.87 27.72 13.21
C THR A 485 -4.26 28.19 14.61
N GLN A 486 -5.14 27.44 15.26
CA GLN A 486 -5.58 27.77 16.62
C GLN A 486 -4.41 27.68 17.62
N PRO A 487 -4.31 28.61 18.58
CA PRO A 487 -3.14 28.75 19.45
C PRO A 487 -2.76 27.51 20.27
N HIS A 488 -3.71 26.61 20.55
CA HIS A 488 -3.41 25.38 21.30
C HIS A 488 -2.71 24.31 20.46
N LYS A 489 -2.78 24.37 19.11
CA LYS A 489 -2.26 23.36 18.20
C LYS A 489 -0.76 23.47 17.93
N TYR A 490 -0.10 24.63 18.13
CA TYR A 490 1.30 24.78 17.76
C TYR A 490 2.24 23.87 18.56
N PRO A 491 3.31 23.34 17.96
CA PRO A 491 4.26 22.47 18.66
C PRO A 491 5.05 23.26 19.72
N ARG A 492 5.08 22.75 20.95
CA ARG A 492 5.84 23.36 22.06
C ARG A 492 7.33 23.07 21.93
N THR A 493 7.69 22.07 21.15
CA THR A 493 9.07 21.69 20.87
C THR A 493 9.17 21.31 19.40
N VAL A 494 10.20 21.83 18.71
CA VAL A 494 10.60 21.43 17.38
C VAL A 494 11.98 20.79 17.48
N ILE A 495 12.12 19.58 16.95
CA ILE A 495 13.37 18.81 16.94
C ILE A 495 13.72 18.55 15.48
N PHE A 496 14.89 18.99 15.03
CA PHE A 496 15.39 18.64 13.72
C PHE A 496 16.00 17.25 13.72
N VAL A 497 15.66 16.47 12.70
CA VAL A 497 16.13 15.11 12.52
C VAL A 497 16.56 14.89 11.07
N ASP A 498 17.49 13.98 10.85
CA ASP A 498 17.94 13.63 9.51
C ASP A 498 16.89 12.88 8.70
N GLU A 499 16.11 12.05 9.39
CA GLU A 499 15.01 11.28 8.82
C GLU A 499 13.95 10.95 9.89
N LEU A 500 12.71 10.79 9.45
CA LEU A 500 11.63 10.28 10.30
C LEU A 500 11.62 8.74 10.28
N PRO A 501 11.32 8.09 11.42
CA PRO A 501 11.11 6.65 11.42
C PRO A 501 9.84 6.32 10.64
N LYS A 502 9.98 5.52 9.59
CA LYS A 502 8.89 5.14 8.69
C LYS A 502 8.70 3.64 8.68
N THR A 503 7.48 3.24 8.36
CA THR A 503 7.19 1.87 7.94
C THR A 503 7.77 1.66 6.53
N ALA A 504 7.81 0.42 6.08
CA ALA A 504 8.20 0.12 4.71
C ALA A 504 7.23 0.70 3.65
N THR A 505 5.99 1.07 4.05
CA THR A 505 5.02 1.81 3.23
C THR A 505 5.30 3.31 3.17
N GLY A 506 6.29 3.81 3.91
CA GLY A 506 6.57 5.24 4.05
C GLY A 506 5.80 5.94 5.17
N LYS A 507 4.87 5.27 5.86
CA LYS A 507 4.09 5.86 6.96
C LYS A 507 4.96 6.15 8.17
N ILE A 508 4.77 7.31 8.79
CA ILE A 508 5.51 7.75 9.98
C ILE A 508 5.15 6.85 11.18
N GLN A 509 6.17 6.25 11.79
CA GLN A 509 6.03 5.42 13.00
C GLN A 509 5.99 6.32 14.25
N ARG A 510 4.84 6.98 14.50
CA ARG A 510 4.68 7.94 15.60
C ARG A 510 4.98 7.34 16.96
N TYR A 511 4.75 6.06 17.18
CA TYR A 511 5.12 5.40 18.43
C TYR A 511 6.63 5.47 18.71
N LYS A 512 7.49 5.37 17.69
CA LYS A 512 8.94 5.54 17.83
C LYS A 512 9.32 6.99 18.12
N LEU A 513 8.57 7.96 17.56
CA LEU A 513 8.78 9.37 17.87
C LEU A 513 8.39 9.71 19.31
N ARG A 514 7.34 9.07 19.84
CA ARG A 514 6.94 9.23 21.27
C ARG A 514 7.99 8.68 22.24
N GLN A 515 8.76 7.68 21.84
CA GLN A 515 9.82 7.06 22.65
C GLN A 515 11.15 7.82 22.61
N ARG A 516 11.33 8.75 21.66
CA ARG A 516 12.51 9.62 21.60
C ARG A 516 12.33 10.74 22.64
N THR A 517 12.86 10.53 23.83
CA THR A 517 12.91 11.53 24.92
C THR A 517 14.08 12.49 24.76
#